data_ff328d8bcfb749f2610bbae1382a340c
#
_entry.id   ff328d8bcfb749f2610bbae1382a340c
#
_cell.length_a   1.000
_cell.length_b   1.000
_cell.length_c   1.000
_cell.angle_alpha   90.00
_cell.angle_beta   90.00
_cell.angle_gamma   90.00
#
_symmetry.space_group_name_H-M   'P 1'
#
loop_
_entity.id
_entity.type
_entity.pdbx_description
1 polymer ?
#
loop_
_entity_poly.entity_id
_entity_poly.type
_entity_poly.pdbx_seq_one_letter_code
_entity_poly.pdbx_strand_id
1 'polypeptide(L)'
;PVTIFTGQWADLTFEQVCQMMSEMGYDGLEIACWGDHLDPKRAAEDPAYVEDRLKTLEKYGLKCWALGAHLPGQCVGDNWDPRLDTFAPDHVKGQPDKIRAWAIQEMKYVAKAAKNMGCKVVTGFTGSPIWGYFYSFPPTTEEMIEDGFNRIVELWTPILDEFDKQGVLFALEVHPTEIAYDLY
;
A
#
# COMPACT_ATOMS: atom_id res chain seq x y z
N PRO A 1 3.00 3.79 21.94
CA PRO A 1 4.18 3.50 21.13
C PRO A 1 4.40 4.59 20.09
N VAL A 2 5.65 4.84 19.74
CA VAL A 2 6.04 5.72 18.64
C VAL A 2 6.54 4.85 17.50
N THR A 3 5.94 5.02 16.32
CA THR A 3 6.27 4.21 15.14
C THR A 3 6.68 5.11 13.98
N ILE A 4 7.38 4.54 13.02
CA ILE A 4 7.81 5.24 11.81
C ILE A 4 7.52 4.40 10.57
N PHE A 5 7.12 5.06 9.49
CA PHE A 5 6.99 4.43 8.19
C PHE A 5 8.36 4.22 7.54
N THR A 6 8.59 3.03 6.98
CA THR A 6 9.91 2.67 6.44
C THR A 6 10.13 3.05 4.98
N GLY A 7 9.10 3.48 4.27
CA GLY A 7 9.15 3.71 2.82
C GLY A 7 10.18 4.72 2.33
N GLN A 8 10.56 5.70 3.15
CA GLN A 8 11.58 6.68 2.80
C GLN A 8 13.01 6.12 2.77
N TRP A 9 13.24 4.91 3.27
CA TRP A 9 14.53 4.20 3.25
C TRP A 9 14.47 2.92 2.43
N ALA A 10 13.70 2.91 1.34
CA ALA A 10 13.54 1.73 0.48
C ALA A 10 14.83 1.29 -0.24
N ASP A 11 15.87 2.11 -0.20
CA ASP A 11 17.22 1.84 -0.67
C ASP A 11 18.09 1.07 0.34
N LEU A 12 17.65 0.97 1.61
CA LEU A 12 18.29 0.21 2.66
C LEU A 12 17.65 -1.18 2.79
N THR A 13 18.41 -2.14 3.34
CA THR A 13 17.82 -3.44 3.70
C THR A 13 16.91 -3.30 4.92
N PHE A 14 15.95 -4.22 5.05
CA PHE A 14 15.05 -4.23 6.21
C PHE A 14 15.80 -4.27 7.54
N GLU A 15 16.86 -5.06 7.63
CA GLU A 15 17.68 -5.15 8.83
C GLU A 15 18.38 -3.84 9.17
N GLN A 16 18.93 -3.12 8.17
CA GLN A 16 19.54 -1.82 8.36
C GLN A 16 18.55 -0.79 8.90
N VAL A 17 17.32 -0.78 8.36
CA VAL A 17 16.26 0.09 8.85
C VAL A 17 15.86 -0.27 10.28
N CYS A 18 15.71 -1.56 10.61
CA CYS A 18 15.41 -2.00 11.97
C CYS A 18 16.49 -1.54 12.97
N GLN A 19 17.76 -1.71 12.62
CA GLN A 19 18.86 -1.24 13.48
C GLN A 19 18.78 0.26 13.71
N MET A 20 18.67 1.04 12.64
CA MET A 20 18.63 2.52 12.69
C MET A 20 17.44 3.01 13.53
N MET A 21 16.25 2.45 13.36
CA MET A 21 15.06 2.87 14.09
C MET A 21 15.12 2.48 15.57
N SER A 22 15.70 1.32 15.89
CA SER A 22 15.96 0.92 17.27
C SER A 22 16.93 1.90 17.97
N GLU A 23 18.03 2.26 17.29
CA GLU A 23 19.01 3.25 17.82
C GLU A 23 18.39 4.66 18.03
N MET A 24 17.41 5.04 17.21
CA MET A 24 16.64 6.28 17.35
C MET A 24 15.55 6.20 18.44
N GLY A 25 15.27 5.03 19.01
CA GLY A 25 14.33 4.86 20.11
C GLY A 25 12.87 4.70 19.71
N TYR A 26 12.58 4.24 18.48
CA TYR A 26 11.23 3.87 18.07
C TYR A 26 10.77 2.56 18.71
N ASP A 27 9.48 2.45 19.01
CA ASP A 27 8.85 1.25 19.55
C ASP A 27 8.49 0.21 18.45
N GLY A 28 8.46 0.65 17.20
CA GLY A 28 8.11 -0.22 16.07
C GLY A 28 7.98 0.49 14.73
N LEU A 29 7.53 -0.26 13.75
CA LEU A 29 7.50 0.16 12.36
C LEU A 29 6.10 0.04 11.75
N GLU A 30 5.81 0.93 10.83
CA GLU A 30 4.91 0.74 9.72
C GLU A 30 5.77 0.30 8.53
N ILE A 31 5.64 -0.96 8.11
CA ILE A 31 6.56 -1.58 7.16
C ILE A 31 6.06 -1.37 5.73
N ALA A 32 6.90 -0.78 4.87
CA ALA A 32 6.60 -0.60 3.45
C ALA A 32 6.50 -1.95 2.72
N CYS A 33 5.43 -2.13 1.95
CA CYS A 33 5.17 -3.32 1.14
C CYS A 33 5.91 -3.29 -0.21
N TRP A 34 7.19 -2.90 -0.19
CA TRP A 34 8.08 -2.87 -1.36
C TRP A 34 9.56 -2.88 -0.95
N GLY A 35 10.43 -2.98 -1.94
CA GLY A 35 11.88 -3.08 -1.73
C GLY A 35 12.26 -4.37 -1.00
N ASP A 36 13.28 -4.28 -0.14
CA ASP A 36 13.67 -5.39 0.74
C ASP A 36 12.82 -5.44 2.02
N HIS A 37 11.94 -4.45 2.27
CA HIS A 37 11.26 -4.34 3.55
C HIS A 37 10.22 -5.44 3.73
N LEU A 38 9.26 -5.55 2.81
CA LEU A 38 8.29 -6.64 2.80
C LEU A 38 7.83 -6.97 1.37
N ASP A 39 7.93 -8.22 0.99
CA ASP A 39 7.27 -8.77 -0.20
C ASP A 39 5.89 -9.30 0.21
N PRO A 40 4.79 -8.66 -0.20
CA PRO A 40 3.44 -9.03 0.24
C PRO A 40 3.06 -10.46 -0.15
N LYS A 41 3.44 -10.91 -1.34
CA LYS A 41 3.14 -12.26 -1.80
C LYS A 41 3.87 -13.30 -0.96
N ARG A 42 5.17 -13.11 -0.71
CA ARG A 42 5.93 -14.01 0.17
C ARG A 42 5.38 -14.01 1.58
N ALA A 43 5.08 -12.85 2.14
CA ALA A 43 4.51 -12.75 3.48
C ALA A 43 3.10 -13.38 3.58
N ALA A 44 2.35 -13.44 2.47
CA ALA A 44 1.06 -14.10 2.41
C ALA A 44 1.14 -15.62 2.31
N GLU A 45 2.21 -16.17 1.68
CA GLU A 45 2.28 -17.58 1.26
C GLU A 45 3.43 -18.37 1.91
N ASP A 46 4.45 -17.70 2.47
CA ASP A 46 5.66 -18.32 3.04
C ASP A 46 5.81 -18.01 4.53
N PRO A 47 5.43 -18.92 5.43
CA PRO A 47 5.60 -18.74 6.87
C PRO A 47 7.04 -18.53 7.32
N ALA A 48 8.02 -19.12 6.62
CA ALA A 48 9.43 -18.97 6.98
C ALA A 48 9.93 -17.55 6.70
N TYR A 49 9.45 -16.93 5.63
CA TYR A 49 9.71 -15.52 5.35
C TYR A 49 9.15 -14.59 6.43
N VAL A 50 7.91 -14.84 6.87
CA VAL A 50 7.28 -14.08 7.96
C VAL A 50 8.06 -14.24 9.26
N GLU A 51 8.45 -15.47 9.60
CA GLU A 51 9.24 -15.76 10.80
C GLU A 51 10.59 -15.02 10.78
N ASP A 52 11.26 -14.96 9.63
CA ASP A 52 12.51 -14.21 9.45
C ASP A 52 12.34 -12.71 9.71
N ARG A 53 11.30 -12.10 9.14
CA ARG A 53 10.96 -10.68 9.37
C ARG A 53 10.64 -10.39 10.84
N LEU A 54 9.86 -11.25 11.49
CA LEU A 54 9.51 -11.09 12.90
C LEU A 54 10.73 -11.27 13.81
N LYS A 55 11.63 -12.21 13.53
CA LYS A 55 12.91 -12.38 14.25
C LYS A 55 13.81 -11.14 14.10
N THR A 56 13.84 -10.55 12.91
CA THR A 56 14.59 -9.32 12.69
C THR A 56 14.04 -8.18 13.54
N LEU A 57 12.72 -8.00 13.60
CA LEU A 57 12.10 -7.01 14.49
C LEU A 57 12.43 -7.27 15.96
N GLU A 58 12.28 -8.51 16.41
CA GLU A 58 12.56 -8.93 17.80
C GLU A 58 14.02 -8.65 18.18
N LYS A 59 14.96 -8.97 17.30
CA LYS A 59 16.40 -8.71 17.48
C LYS A 59 16.70 -7.25 17.83
N TYR A 60 15.93 -6.31 17.25
CA TYR A 60 16.09 -4.88 17.46
C TYR A 60 15.07 -4.28 18.45
N GLY A 61 14.26 -5.11 19.12
CA GLY A 61 13.25 -4.67 20.08
C GLY A 61 12.07 -3.91 19.48
N LEU A 62 11.82 -4.09 18.18
CA LEU A 62 10.76 -3.41 17.44
C LEU A 62 9.53 -4.31 17.24
N LYS A 63 8.39 -3.70 16.92
CA LYS A 63 7.15 -4.40 16.55
C LYS A 63 6.62 -3.90 15.22
N CYS A 64 5.94 -4.79 14.46
CA CYS A 64 5.13 -4.40 13.32
C CYS A 64 3.79 -3.85 13.83
N TRP A 65 3.52 -2.56 13.64
CA TRP A 65 2.25 -1.93 14.04
C TRP A 65 1.28 -1.77 12.86
N ALA A 66 1.81 -1.57 11.66
CA ALA A 66 1.05 -1.48 10.42
C ALA A 66 1.91 -1.92 9.22
N LEU A 67 1.27 -2.19 8.10
CA LEU A 67 1.92 -2.26 6.80
C LEU A 67 1.52 -1.03 5.98
N GLY A 68 2.45 -0.49 5.18
CA GLY A 68 2.19 0.61 4.26
C GLY A 68 2.13 0.11 2.82
N ALA A 69 0.98 0.24 2.15
CA ALA A 69 0.73 -0.29 0.82
C ALA A 69 0.39 0.81 -0.21
N HIS A 70 1.04 1.97 -0.10
CA HIS A 70 0.77 3.16 -0.91
C HIS A 70 0.96 2.91 -2.40
N LEU A 71 2.08 2.32 -2.81
CA LEU A 71 2.42 2.15 -4.21
C LEU A 71 1.47 1.20 -4.96
N PRO A 72 1.18 -0.03 -4.48
CA PRO A 72 0.19 -0.87 -5.14
C PRO A 72 -1.22 -0.30 -5.03
N GLY A 73 -1.59 0.33 -3.91
CA GLY A 73 -2.90 0.97 -3.76
C GLY A 73 -3.14 2.07 -4.78
N GLN A 74 -2.15 2.94 -5.05
CA GLN A 74 -2.20 3.96 -6.10
C GLN A 74 -2.51 3.35 -7.47
N CYS A 75 -1.88 2.23 -7.80
CA CYS A 75 -2.07 1.54 -9.08
C CYS A 75 -3.46 0.93 -9.28
N VAL A 76 -4.28 0.81 -8.22
CA VAL A 76 -5.65 0.30 -8.33
C VAL A 76 -6.56 1.31 -9.01
N GLY A 77 -6.58 2.56 -8.52
CA GLY A 77 -7.55 3.56 -8.94
C GLY A 77 -7.08 4.51 -10.03
N ASP A 78 -5.79 4.77 -10.13
CA ASP A 78 -5.26 5.75 -11.06
C ASP A 78 -5.50 5.38 -12.53
N ASN A 79 -5.72 6.42 -13.34
CA ASN A 79 -5.56 6.31 -14.76
C ASN A 79 -4.06 6.21 -15.08
N TRP A 80 -3.72 5.25 -15.94
CA TRP A 80 -2.33 5.01 -16.28
C TRP A 80 -1.71 6.20 -17.04
N ASP A 81 -0.52 6.57 -16.62
CA ASP A 81 0.48 7.29 -17.41
C ASP A 81 1.88 6.70 -17.10
N PRO A 82 2.94 7.09 -17.86
CA PRO A 82 4.28 6.51 -17.65
C PRO A 82 4.88 6.66 -16.25
N ARG A 83 4.40 7.59 -15.43
CA ARG A 83 4.86 7.76 -14.04
C ARG A 83 4.40 6.60 -13.15
N LEU A 84 3.21 6.07 -13.42
CA LEU A 84 2.65 4.95 -12.65
C LEU A 84 3.48 3.66 -12.82
N ASP A 85 4.21 3.52 -13.94
CA ASP A 85 5.12 2.40 -14.15
C ASP A 85 6.23 2.31 -13.08
N THR A 86 6.56 3.41 -12.41
CA THR A 86 7.57 3.41 -11.34
C THR A 86 7.13 2.62 -10.11
N PHE A 87 5.82 2.43 -9.91
CA PHE A 87 5.23 1.69 -8.80
C PHE A 87 4.94 0.22 -9.15
N ALA A 88 4.99 -0.11 -10.42
CA ALA A 88 4.65 -1.45 -10.93
C ALA A 88 5.91 -2.30 -11.17
N PRO A 89 5.81 -3.63 -11.03
CA PRO A 89 6.91 -4.52 -11.37
C PRO A 89 7.17 -4.54 -12.87
N ASP A 90 8.43 -4.77 -13.26
CA ASP A 90 8.92 -4.64 -14.65
C ASP A 90 8.09 -5.42 -15.68
N HIS A 91 7.58 -6.59 -15.32
CA HIS A 91 6.84 -7.46 -16.24
C HIS A 91 5.45 -6.94 -16.65
N VAL A 92 4.92 -5.89 -15.99
CA VAL A 92 3.61 -5.28 -16.33
C VAL A 92 3.73 -3.81 -16.77
N LYS A 93 4.91 -3.19 -16.70
CA LYS A 93 5.14 -1.79 -17.09
C LYS A 93 4.65 -1.52 -18.51
N GLY A 94 4.04 -0.36 -18.73
CA GLY A 94 3.46 0.04 -20.01
C GLY A 94 2.19 -0.72 -20.41
N GLN A 95 1.58 -1.52 -19.49
CA GLN A 95 0.41 -2.34 -19.75
C GLN A 95 -0.69 -2.04 -18.72
N PRO A 96 -1.50 -0.97 -18.91
CA PRO A 96 -2.44 -0.43 -17.91
C PRO A 96 -3.32 -1.48 -17.23
N ASP A 97 -3.95 -2.34 -18.02
CA ASP A 97 -4.87 -3.37 -17.48
C ASP A 97 -4.13 -4.42 -16.64
N LYS A 98 -2.88 -4.74 -17.01
CA LYS A 98 -2.07 -5.69 -16.24
C LYS A 98 -1.53 -5.06 -14.96
N ILE A 99 -1.17 -3.77 -14.99
CA ILE A 99 -0.79 -3.03 -13.78
C ILE A 99 -1.92 -3.05 -12.78
N ARG A 100 -3.15 -2.70 -13.20
CA ARG A 100 -4.33 -2.71 -12.33
C ARG A 100 -4.66 -4.12 -11.81
N ALA A 101 -4.62 -5.12 -12.67
CA ALA A 101 -4.86 -6.50 -12.25
C ALA A 101 -3.82 -7.00 -11.23
N TRP A 102 -2.55 -6.67 -11.45
CA TRP A 102 -1.48 -6.92 -10.50
C TRP A 102 -1.74 -6.20 -9.18
N ALA A 103 -2.05 -4.89 -9.22
CA ALA A 103 -2.27 -4.07 -8.04
C ALA A 103 -3.41 -4.61 -7.15
N ILE A 104 -4.54 -4.97 -7.76
CA ILE A 104 -5.67 -5.60 -7.06
C ILE A 104 -5.24 -6.90 -6.37
N GLN A 105 -4.47 -7.74 -7.07
CA GLN A 105 -3.99 -8.99 -6.49
C GLN A 105 -2.96 -8.75 -5.38
N GLU A 106 -2.08 -7.77 -5.57
CA GLU A 106 -1.07 -7.39 -4.59
C GLU A 106 -1.70 -6.87 -3.30
N MET A 107 -2.73 -6.02 -3.39
CA MET A 107 -3.48 -5.57 -2.21
C MET A 107 -4.15 -6.71 -1.44
N LYS A 108 -4.61 -7.75 -2.13
CA LYS A 108 -5.12 -8.97 -1.46
C LYS A 108 -4.01 -9.76 -0.76
N TYR A 109 -2.81 -9.79 -1.31
CA TYR A 109 -1.64 -10.35 -0.61
C TYR A 109 -1.27 -9.50 0.61
N VAL A 110 -1.33 -8.17 0.51
CA VAL A 110 -1.08 -7.26 1.63
C VAL A 110 -2.02 -7.55 2.82
N ALA A 111 -3.31 -7.78 2.57
CA ALA A 111 -4.26 -8.14 3.63
C ALA A 111 -3.85 -9.43 4.37
N LYS A 112 -3.45 -10.47 3.64
CA LYS A 112 -2.96 -11.73 4.20
C LYS A 112 -1.62 -11.55 4.92
N ALA A 113 -0.71 -10.79 4.31
CA ALA A 113 0.58 -10.45 4.89
C ALA A 113 0.43 -9.75 6.24
N ALA A 114 -0.46 -8.76 6.34
CA ALA A 114 -0.75 -8.04 7.57
C ALA A 114 -1.21 -9.00 8.68
N LYS A 115 -2.14 -9.90 8.38
CA LYS A 115 -2.56 -10.95 9.32
C LYS A 115 -1.40 -11.82 9.78
N ASN A 116 -0.56 -12.30 8.84
CA ASN A 116 0.56 -13.17 9.13
C ASN A 116 1.66 -12.47 9.93
N MET A 117 1.89 -11.18 9.67
CA MET A 117 2.79 -10.32 10.45
C MET A 117 2.23 -9.90 11.82
N GLY A 118 0.97 -10.24 12.11
CA GLY A 118 0.32 -9.96 13.39
C GLY A 118 -0.13 -8.51 13.56
N CYS A 119 -0.13 -7.69 12.50
CA CYS A 119 -0.69 -6.34 12.55
C CYS A 119 -2.14 -6.30 12.05
N LYS A 120 -2.88 -5.27 12.47
CA LYS A 120 -4.31 -5.16 12.20
C LYS A 120 -4.66 -4.03 11.24
N VAL A 121 -3.69 -3.24 10.84
CA VAL A 121 -3.90 -2.05 10.04
C VAL A 121 -2.94 -2.04 8.87
N VAL A 122 -3.46 -1.71 7.70
CA VAL A 122 -2.69 -1.36 6.51
C VAL A 122 -3.04 0.06 6.15
N THR A 123 -2.03 0.91 6.01
CA THR A 123 -2.18 2.27 5.49
C THR A 123 -1.91 2.29 3.99
N GLY A 124 -2.48 3.23 3.29
CA GLY A 124 -2.20 3.36 1.86
C GLY A 124 -3.11 4.29 1.10
N PHE A 125 -2.86 4.34 -0.18
CA PHE A 125 -3.59 5.11 -1.17
C PHE A 125 -4.60 4.23 -1.91
N THR A 126 -5.61 4.86 -2.50
CA THR A 126 -6.59 4.18 -3.35
C THR A 126 -6.36 4.46 -4.84
N GLY A 127 -5.57 5.47 -5.15
CA GLY A 127 -5.56 6.10 -6.45
C GLY A 127 -6.82 6.93 -6.73
N SER A 128 -6.86 7.59 -7.87
CA SER A 128 -8.01 8.39 -8.30
C SER A 128 -8.15 8.41 -9.83
N PRO A 129 -9.28 7.99 -10.38
CA PRO A 129 -9.53 8.09 -11.82
C PRO A 129 -9.90 9.50 -12.28
N ILE A 130 -10.16 10.44 -11.36
CA ILE A 130 -10.61 11.81 -11.68
C ILE A 130 -9.59 12.89 -11.34
N TRP A 131 -8.57 12.60 -10.53
CA TRP A 131 -7.61 13.62 -10.11
C TRP A 131 -6.92 14.34 -11.28
N GLY A 132 -6.57 13.61 -12.35
CA GLY A 132 -5.94 14.17 -13.56
C GLY A 132 -6.83 15.19 -14.30
N TYR A 133 -8.12 15.28 -13.98
CA TYR A 133 -9.09 16.19 -14.59
C TYR A 133 -9.44 17.37 -13.68
N PHE A 134 -8.82 17.51 -12.52
CA PHE A 134 -9.21 18.50 -11.51
C PHE A 134 -9.12 19.95 -12.00
N TYR A 135 -8.11 20.26 -12.83
CA TYR A 135 -7.94 21.58 -13.47
C TYR A 135 -8.05 21.49 -14.99
N SER A 136 -8.90 20.60 -15.50
CA SER A 136 -9.03 20.38 -16.94
C SER A 136 -9.80 21.50 -17.65
N PHE A 137 -9.51 21.64 -18.94
CA PHE A 137 -10.34 22.42 -19.86
C PHE A 137 -10.63 21.57 -21.10
N PRO A 138 -11.89 21.27 -21.42
CA PRO A 138 -13.14 21.66 -20.72
C PRO A 138 -13.17 21.23 -19.23
N PRO A 139 -13.98 21.91 -18.38
CA PRO A 139 -14.03 21.62 -16.95
C PRO A 139 -14.65 20.24 -16.70
N THR A 140 -14.19 19.60 -15.62
CA THR A 140 -14.74 18.34 -15.12
C THR A 140 -16.20 18.53 -14.71
N THR A 141 -17.08 17.61 -15.13
CA THR A 141 -18.50 17.64 -14.78
C THR A 141 -18.77 16.87 -13.48
N GLU A 142 -19.89 17.15 -12.82
CA GLU A 142 -20.34 16.39 -11.64
C GLU A 142 -20.51 14.90 -11.95
N GLU A 143 -21.04 14.57 -13.14
CA GLU A 143 -21.20 13.19 -13.61
C GLU A 143 -19.84 12.45 -13.69
N MET A 144 -18.78 13.11 -14.20
CA MET A 144 -17.44 12.52 -14.24
C MET A 144 -16.88 12.27 -12.83
N ILE A 145 -17.20 13.14 -11.87
CA ILE A 145 -16.79 12.96 -10.48
C ILE A 145 -17.53 11.75 -9.88
N GLU A 146 -18.85 11.67 -10.06
CA GLU A 146 -19.65 10.55 -9.58
C GLU A 146 -19.19 9.21 -10.17
N ASP A 147 -18.95 9.16 -11.47
CA ASP A 147 -18.40 8.00 -12.16
C ASP A 147 -17.05 7.59 -11.60
N GLY A 148 -16.20 8.57 -11.24
CA GLY A 148 -14.91 8.32 -10.61
C GLY A 148 -15.03 7.65 -9.24
N PHE A 149 -15.93 8.11 -8.39
CA PHE A 149 -16.23 7.48 -7.10
C PHE A 149 -16.81 6.06 -7.28
N ASN A 150 -17.77 5.90 -8.19
CA ASN A 150 -18.36 4.60 -8.51
C ASN A 150 -17.28 3.61 -8.99
N ARG A 151 -16.34 4.08 -9.80
CA ARG A 151 -15.22 3.27 -10.27
C ARG A 151 -14.31 2.82 -9.12
N ILE A 152 -14.00 3.69 -8.17
CA ILE A 152 -13.24 3.31 -6.97
C ILE A 152 -13.98 2.25 -6.16
N VAL A 153 -15.28 2.41 -5.94
CA VAL A 153 -16.10 1.41 -5.24
C VAL A 153 -16.01 0.05 -5.94
N GLU A 154 -16.16 0.02 -7.26
CA GLU A 154 -16.08 -1.22 -8.05
C GLU A 154 -14.72 -1.92 -7.89
N LEU A 155 -13.62 -1.16 -7.99
CA LEU A 155 -12.26 -1.69 -7.94
C LEU A 155 -11.85 -2.13 -6.54
N TRP A 156 -12.25 -1.39 -5.51
CA TRP A 156 -11.82 -1.63 -4.14
C TRP A 156 -12.70 -2.62 -3.37
N THR A 157 -13.97 -2.80 -3.74
CA THR A 157 -14.86 -3.77 -3.06
C THR A 157 -14.22 -5.16 -2.94
N PRO A 158 -13.72 -5.80 -4.01
CA PRO A 158 -13.12 -7.14 -3.89
C PRO A 158 -11.78 -7.17 -3.13
N ILE A 159 -11.13 -6.02 -2.93
CA ILE A 159 -9.95 -5.87 -2.08
C ILE A 159 -10.40 -5.81 -0.62
N LEU A 160 -11.35 -4.94 -0.31
CA LEU A 160 -11.85 -4.76 1.06
C LEU A 160 -12.54 -6.02 1.59
N ASP A 161 -13.21 -6.80 0.73
CA ASP A 161 -13.74 -8.13 1.08
C ASP A 161 -12.62 -9.08 1.57
N GLU A 162 -11.43 -9.01 0.94
CA GLU A 162 -10.29 -9.82 1.42
C GLU A 162 -9.74 -9.27 2.74
N PHE A 163 -9.68 -7.95 2.93
CA PHE A 163 -9.30 -7.32 4.20
C PHE A 163 -10.22 -7.77 5.33
N ASP A 164 -11.53 -7.70 5.14
CA ASP A 164 -12.54 -8.14 6.11
C ASP A 164 -12.37 -9.62 6.46
N LYS A 165 -12.19 -10.47 5.44
CA LYS A 165 -11.93 -11.90 5.63
C LYS A 165 -10.68 -12.19 6.45
N GLN A 166 -9.65 -11.36 6.34
CA GLN A 166 -8.43 -11.49 7.13
C GLN A 166 -8.53 -10.84 8.52
N GLY A 167 -9.57 -10.05 8.79
CA GLY A 167 -9.75 -9.27 10.01
C GLY A 167 -8.74 -8.12 10.14
N VAL A 168 -8.38 -7.52 9.01
CA VAL A 168 -7.43 -6.41 8.88
C VAL A 168 -8.18 -5.17 8.38
N LEU A 169 -7.85 -4.01 8.91
CA LEU A 169 -8.41 -2.72 8.49
C LEU A 169 -7.53 -2.08 7.43
N PHE A 170 -8.14 -1.50 6.40
CA PHE A 170 -7.47 -0.58 5.50
C PHE A 170 -7.71 0.85 5.96
N ALA A 171 -6.65 1.57 6.28
CA ALA A 171 -6.67 2.98 6.67
C ALA A 171 -6.25 3.84 5.49
N LEU A 172 -7.23 4.45 4.82
CA LEU A 172 -6.99 5.36 3.71
C LEU A 172 -6.26 6.61 4.22
N GLU A 173 -5.13 6.93 3.61
CA GLU A 173 -4.47 8.21 3.79
C GLU A 173 -5.11 9.26 2.88
N VAL A 174 -5.64 10.33 3.48
CA VAL A 174 -6.16 11.49 2.74
C VAL A 174 -4.98 12.26 2.16
N HIS A 175 -4.92 12.35 0.85
CA HIS A 175 -3.77 12.94 0.17
C HIS A 175 -4.21 13.65 -1.12
N PRO A 176 -3.56 14.76 -1.52
CA PRO A 176 -3.98 15.56 -2.69
C PRO A 176 -4.11 14.85 -4.03
N THR A 177 -3.55 13.66 -4.20
CA THR A 177 -3.65 12.87 -5.44
C THR A 177 -4.65 11.71 -5.34
N GLU A 178 -5.33 11.57 -4.21
CA GLU A 178 -6.27 10.48 -3.96
C GLU A 178 -7.71 10.89 -4.25
N ILE A 179 -8.61 9.90 -4.40
CA ILE A 179 -10.04 10.17 -4.55
C ILE A 179 -10.58 10.96 -3.35
N ALA A 180 -10.10 10.64 -2.15
CA ALA A 180 -10.30 11.40 -0.94
C ALA A 180 -9.10 12.34 -0.72
N TYR A 181 -9.14 13.52 -1.33
CA TYR A 181 -8.05 14.50 -1.28
C TYR A 181 -8.15 15.48 -0.10
N ASP A 182 -9.28 15.51 0.60
CA ASP A 182 -9.51 16.28 1.82
C ASP A 182 -10.45 15.52 2.79
N LEU A 183 -10.83 16.16 3.89
CA LEU A 183 -11.70 15.58 4.92
C LEU A 183 -13.19 15.92 4.75
N TYR A 184 -13.58 16.55 3.64
CA TYR A 184 -14.95 17.01 3.41
C TYR A 184 -15.59 16.34 2.20
#